data_28d091d70728147a0e756ee3473f163b
#
_entry.id   28d091d70728147a0e756ee3473f163b
#
_cell.length_a   1.000
_cell.length_b   1.000
_cell.length_c   1.000
_cell.angle_alpha   90.00
_cell.angle_beta   90.00
_cell.angle_gamma   90.00
#
_symmetry.space_group_name_H-M   'P 1'
#
loop_
_entity.id
_entity.type
_entity.pdbx_description
1 polymer ?
#
loop_
_entity_poly.entity_id
_entity_poly.type
_entity_poly.pdbx_seq_one_letter_code
_entity_poly.pdbx_strand_id
1 'polypeptide(L)'
;LDKEVDFEIIKRILEAGNKAPTWNHNRNWSYIILRTDEEKEYAFEYAKKIADKFDADKYLNAPRPYPTTLAQKMYGYAMPRQFTMLKSAPYVVIPVFKCKELNGQYVSKLNPFSTIWCVIENIFLAATAEGLGCSMRIPLNEEHDIVKAKLKVPPTYMIPVFIGIGYADPEETVLEQNMADLEKQLHFGRWK
;
A
#
# COMPACT_ATOMS: atom_id res chain seq x y z
N LEU A 1 -14.45 2.86 -8.99
CA LEU A 1 -15.72 2.56 -9.66
C LEU A 1 -16.14 1.13 -9.37
N ASP A 2 -17.46 0.92 -9.20
CA ASP A 2 -18.06 -0.41 -9.16
C ASP A 2 -18.12 -0.98 -10.60
N LYS A 3 -16.96 -1.39 -11.08
CA LYS A 3 -16.76 -1.97 -12.41
C LYS A 3 -15.92 -3.22 -12.27
N GLU A 4 -16.43 -4.32 -12.80
CA GLU A 4 -15.73 -5.61 -12.78
C GLU A 4 -14.38 -5.53 -13.51
N VAL A 5 -13.39 -6.21 -12.95
CA VAL A 5 -12.06 -6.37 -13.54
C VAL A 5 -11.84 -7.87 -13.80
N ASP A 6 -11.46 -8.21 -15.02
CA ASP A 6 -11.13 -9.59 -15.37
C ASP A 6 -9.91 -10.06 -14.55
N PHE A 7 -10.02 -11.23 -13.94
CA PHE A 7 -8.94 -11.80 -13.12
C PHE A 7 -7.66 -12.06 -13.92
N GLU A 8 -7.75 -12.29 -15.22
CA GLU A 8 -6.56 -12.44 -16.09
C GLU A 8 -5.73 -11.14 -16.15
N ILE A 9 -6.37 -9.96 -16.02
CA ILE A 9 -5.65 -8.69 -15.89
C ILE A 9 -4.88 -8.66 -14.57
N ILE A 10 -5.51 -9.07 -13.48
CA ILE A 10 -4.84 -9.14 -12.16
C ILE A 10 -3.65 -10.10 -12.21
N LYS A 11 -3.78 -11.24 -12.87
CA LYS A 11 -2.65 -12.18 -13.05
C LYS A 11 -1.47 -11.54 -13.79
N ARG A 12 -1.73 -10.83 -14.92
CA ARG A 12 -0.67 -10.11 -15.64
C ARG A 12 0.04 -9.08 -14.79
N ILE A 13 -0.72 -8.34 -13.97
CA ILE A 13 -0.18 -7.37 -13.02
C ILE A 13 0.74 -8.06 -12.00
N LEU A 14 0.32 -9.18 -11.44
CA LEU A 14 1.12 -9.95 -10.48
C LEU A 14 2.35 -10.61 -11.13
N GLU A 15 2.25 -11.05 -12.38
CA GLU A 15 3.40 -11.52 -13.16
C GLU A 15 4.44 -10.42 -13.39
N ALA A 16 4.00 -9.18 -13.64
CA ALA A 16 4.91 -8.03 -13.70
C ALA A 16 5.60 -7.79 -12.34
N GLY A 17 4.85 -7.90 -11.23
CA GLY A 17 5.41 -7.89 -9.88
C GLY A 17 6.51 -8.94 -9.71
N ASN A 18 6.30 -10.15 -10.19
CA ASN A 18 7.24 -11.24 -10.10
C ASN A 18 8.55 -11.04 -10.92
N LYS A 19 8.61 -10.03 -11.79
CA LYS A 19 9.82 -9.65 -12.53
C LYS A 19 10.74 -8.69 -11.78
N ALA A 20 10.34 -8.25 -10.59
CA ALA A 20 11.14 -7.33 -9.78
C ALA A 20 12.52 -7.92 -9.44
N PRO A 21 13.56 -7.06 -9.30
CA PRO A 21 14.84 -7.47 -8.78
C PRO A 21 14.70 -7.98 -7.35
N THR A 22 15.45 -9.03 -7.01
CA THR A 22 15.31 -9.67 -5.69
C THR A 22 16.65 -9.84 -5.02
N TRP A 23 16.68 -9.60 -3.71
CA TRP A 23 17.84 -9.88 -2.90
C TRP A 23 18.17 -11.39 -2.92
N ASN A 24 19.44 -11.71 -3.15
CA ASN A 24 19.96 -13.08 -3.18
C ASN A 24 19.19 -14.03 -4.13
N HIS A 25 18.57 -13.47 -5.19
CA HIS A 25 17.73 -14.19 -6.13
C HIS A 25 16.57 -15.00 -5.52
N ASN A 26 16.24 -14.72 -4.26
CA ASN A 26 15.12 -15.36 -3.57
C ASN A 26 13.79 -14.73 -4.00
N ARG A 27 12.80 -15.59 -4.29
CA ARG A 27 11.42 -15.19 -4.61
C ARG A 27 10.49 -15.65 -3.51
N ASN A 28 10.76 -15.18 -2.29
CA ASN A 28 10.10 -15.62 -1.05
C ASN A 28 8.90 -14.73 -0.71
N TRP A 29 7.99 -14.53 -1.66
CA TRP A 29 6.72 -13.85 -1.44
C TRP A 29 5.56 -14.63 -2.03
N SER A 30 4.38 -14.29 -1.61
CA SER A 30 3.10 -14.80 -2.13
C SER A 30 2.07 -13.68 -2.09
N TYR A 31 0.91 -13.91 -2.69
CA TYR A 31 -0.19 -12.95 -2.71
C TYR A 31 -1.43 -13.59 -2.12
N ILE A 32 -2.08 -12.91 -1.19
CA ILE A 32 -3.45 -13.21 -0.78
C ILE A 32 -4.35 -12.25 -1.55
N ILE A 33 -5.42 -12.78 -2.14
CA ILE A 33 -6.34 -12.00 -2.96
C ILE A 33 -7.72 -12.08 -2.32
N LEU A 34 -8.27 -10.92 -1.93
CA LEU A 34 -9.62 -10.80 -1.43
C LEU A 34 -10.51 -10.26 -2.54
N ARG A 35 -11.68 -10.87 -2.70
CA ARG A 35 -12.64 -10.57 -3.79
C ARG A 35 -14.01 -10.19 -3.27
N THR A 36 -14.52 -10.91 -2.28
CA THR A 36 -15.87 -10.68 -1.76
C THR A 36 -15.87 -9.62 -0.65
N ASP A 37 -17.02 -9.01 -0.45
CA ASP A 37 -17.20 -8.03 0.61
C ASP A 37 -16.98 -8.66 1.99
N GLU A 38 -17.42 -9.92 2.18
CA GLU A 38 -17.22 -10.66 3.43
C GLU A 38 -15.76 -10.89 3.75
N GLU A 39 -14.95 -11.26 2.74
CA GLU A 39 -13.50 -11.44 2.89
C GLU A 39 -12.82 -10.13 3.31
N LYS A 40 -13.19 -9.02 2.65
CA LYS A 40 -12.63 -7.70 2.92
C LYS A 40 -13.07 -7.16 4.29
N GLU A 41 -14.34 -7.28 4.62
CA GLU A 41 -14.86 -6.86 5.93
C GLU A 41 -14.23 -7.67 7.07
N TYR A 42 -14.09 -8.99 6.89
CA TYR A 42 -13.41 -9.83 7.86
C TYR A 42 -11.94 -9.43 8.03
N ALA A 43 -11.21 -9.23 6.94
CA ALA A 43 -9.80 -8.87 7.01
C ALA A 43 -9.57 -7.49 7.62
N PHE A 44 -10.38 -6.50 7.24
CA PHE A 44 -10.13 -5.07 7.53
C PHE A 44 -11.03 -4.47 8.61
N GLU A 45 -11.64 -5.29 9.46
CA GLU A 45 -12.46 -4.80 10.59
C GLU A 45 -11.70 -3.77 11.47
N TYR A 46 -10.40 -3.97 11.68
CA TYR A 46 -9.58 -3.04 12.45
C TYR A 46 -9.37 -1.71 11.70
N ALA A 47 -9.11 -1.76 10.40
CA ALA A 47 -9.00 -0.57 9.55
C ALA A 47 -10.31 0.23 9.55
N LYS A 48 -11.46 -0.45 9.53
CA LYS A 48 -12.77 0.18 9.66
C LYS A 48 -12.91 0.92 10.99
N LYS A 49 -12.56 0.27 12.10
CA LYS A 49 -12.62 0.89 13.44
C LYS A 49 -11.75 2.15 13.54
N ILE A 50 -10.59 2.16 12.88
CA ILE A 50 -9.71 3.34 12.82
C ILE A 50 -10.36 4.43 11.97
N ALA A 51 -10.86 4.09 10.79
CA ALA A 51 -11.48 5.05 9.87
C ALA A 51 -12.72 5.71 10.51
N ASP A 52 -13.58 4.91 11.14
CA ASP A 52 -14.80 5.39 11.80
C ASP A 52 -14.52 6.35 12.99
N LYS A 53 -13.37 6.20 13.63
CA LYS A 53 -12.95 7.03 14.77
C LYS A 53 -12.10 8.24 14.39
N PHE A 54 -11.64 8.30 13.15
CA PHE A 54 -10.73 9.35 12.71
C PHE A 54 -11.51 10.64 12.44
N ASP A 55 -11.25 11.65 13.26
CA ASP A 55 -11.78 12.99 13.12
C ASP A 55 -10.81 13.83 12.28
N ALA A 56 -11.13 14.00 11.00
CA ALA A 56 -10.30 14.73 10.05
C ALA A 56 -10.19 16.22 10.42
N ASP A 57 -11.26 16.84 10.87
CA ASP A 57 -11.29 18.25 11.25
C ASP A 57 -10.43 18.51 12.49
N LYS A 58 -10.59 17.67 13.50
CA LYS A 58 -9.73 17.71 14.69
C LYS A 58 -8.26 17.47 14.34
N TYR A 59 -7.98 16.53 13.46
CA TYR A 59 -6.61 16.26 13.00
C TYR A 59 -6.01 17.45 12.25
N LEU A 60 -6.73 18.06 11.33
CA LEU A 60 -6.22 19.17 10.51
C LEU A 60 -6.09 20.47 11.31
N ASN A 61 -6.97 20.71 12.27
CA ASN A 61 -6.99 21.92 13.10
C ASN A 61 -6.25 21.76 14.45
N ALA A 62 -5.59 20.63 14.68
CA ALA A 62 -4.82 20.43 15.91
C ALA A 62 -3.72 21.50 16.03
N PRO A 63 -3.52 22.10 17.23
CA PRO A 63 -2.44 23.07 17.45
C PRO A 63 -1.08 22.50 17.09
N ARG A 64 -0.32 23.22 16.26
CA ARG A 64 1.01 22.84 15.81
C ARG A 64 1.94 24.06 15.79
N PRO A 65 3.25 23.88 16.02
CA PRO A 65 4.21 24.99 15.94
C PRO A 65 4.52 25.43 14.49
N TYR A 66 3.94 24.76 13.49
CA TYR A 66 4.15 25.02 12.06
C TYR A 66 2.83 24.87 11.27
N PRO A 67 2.70 25.48 10.09
CA PRO A 67 1.51 25.36 9.25
C PRO A 67 1.24 23.90 8.84
N THR A 68 -0.02 23.57 8.62
CA THR A 68 -0.42 22.25 8.11
C THR A 68 0.18 22.02 6.72
N THR A 69 0.95 20.95 6.59
CA THR A 69 1.61 20.56 5.34
C THR A 69 0.66 19.87 4.35
N LEU A 70 1.02 19.82 3.05
CA LEU A 70 0.29 19.03 2.06
C LEU A 70 0.17 17.56 2.47
N ALA A 71 1.25 16.95 2.97
CA ALA A 71 1.23 15.58 3.46
C ALA A 71 0.18 15.36 4.57
N GLN A 72 0.04 16.31 5.49
CA GLN A 72 -0.98 16.24 6.55
C GLN A 72 -2.40 16.39 5.98
N LYS A 73 -2.60 17.26 4.98
CA LYS A 73 -3.90 17.39 4.29
C LYS A 73 -4.28 16.08 3.58
N MET A 74 -3.32 15.48 2.85
CA MET A 74 -3.51 14.18 2.20
C MET A 74 -3.85 13.09 3.21
N TYR A 75 -3.15 13.05 4.35
CA TYR A 75 -3.41 12.08 5.42
C TYR A 75 -4.79 12.28 6.04
N GLY A 76 -5.18 13.52 6.33
CA GLY A 76 -6.52 13.85 6.85
C GLY A 76 -7.63 13.46 5.88
N TYR A 77 -7.40 13.58 4.58
CA TYR A 77 -8.34 13.13 3.56
C TYR A 77 -8.41 11.60 3.44
N ALA A 78 -7.26 10.94 3.41
CA ALA A 78 -7.16 9.51 3.14
C ALA A 78 -7.63 8.62 4.30
N MET A 79 -7.30 8.99 5.54
CA MET A 79 -7.54 8.15 6.71
C MET A 79 -8.98 7.68 6.90
N PRO A 80 -10.01 8.54 6.83
CA PRO A 80 -11.40 8.10 6.97
C PRO A 80 -11.89 7.28 5.78
N ARG A 81 -11.19 7.34 4.65
CA ARG A 81 -11.56 6.66 3.39
C ARG A 81 -10.86 5.33 3.16
N GLN A 82 -9.79 5.04 3.89
CA GLN A 82 -8.93 3.88 3.61
C GLN A 82 -9.67 2.53 3.67
N PHE A 83 -10.63 2.36 4.58
CA PHE A 83 -11.43 1.15 4.61
C PHE A 83 -12.36 1.05 3.40
N THR A 84 -13.07 2.12 3.08
CA THR A 84 -14.00 2.17 1.93
C THR A 84 -13.24 1.94 0.62
N MET A 85 -12.08 2.56 0.44
CA MET A 85 -11.23 2.36 -0.74
C MET A 85 -10.81 0.91 -0.94
N LEU A 86 -10.48 0.19 0.13
CA LEU A 86 -10.15 -1.23 0.05
C LEU A 86 -11.40 -2.08 -0.19
N LYS A 87 -12.52 -1.76 0.48
CA LYS A 87 -13.76 -2.52 0.34
C LYS A 87 -14.34 -2.40 -1.06
N SER A 88 -14.40 -1.19 -1.62
CA SER A 88 -14.97 -0.93 -2.95
C SER A 88 -14.13 -1.43 -4.12
N ALA A 89 -12.84 -1.71 -3.92
CA ALA A 89 -12.00 -2.25 -4.96
C ALA A 89 -12.44 -3.67 -5.36
N PRO A 90 -12.57 -4.01 -6.66
CA PRO A 90 -12.90 -5.37 -7.11
C PRO A 90 -11.96 -6.42 -6.52
N TYR A 91 -10.69 -6.09 -6.45
CA TYR A 91 -9.67 -6.96 -5.84
C TYR A 91 -8.85 -6.20 -4.80
N VAL A 92 -8.57 -6.87 -3.68
CA VAL A 92 -7.51 -6.46 -2.78
C VAL A 92 -6.41 -7.50 -2.81
N VAL A 93 -5.23 -7.07 -3.23
CA VAL A 93 -4.00 -7.87 -3.23
C VAL A 93 -3.20 -7.55 -1.98
N ILE A 94 -2.86 -8.58 -1.24
CA ILE A 94 -2.02 -8.49 -0.03
C ILE A 94 -0.73 -9.26 -0.30
N PRO A 95 0.35 -8.57 -0.72
CA PRO A 95 1.65 -9.22 -0.81
C PRO A 95 2.10 -9.65 0.58
N VAL A 96 2.62 -10.84 0.69
CA VAL A 96 3.26 -11.36 1.91
C VAL A 96 4.66 -11.84 1.58
N PHE A 97 5.65 -11.50 2.37
CA PHE A 97 7.04 -11.86 2.10
C PHE A 97 7.72 -12.49 3.31
N LYS A 98 8.63 -13.42 3.04
CA LYS A 98 9.35 -14.13 4.08
C LYS A 98 10.35 -13.20 4.74
N CYS A 99 10.03 -12.78 5.94
CA CYS A 99 10.88 -11.97 6.80
C CYS A 99 10.51 -12.26 8.25
N LYS A 100 11.45 -12.79 9.00
CA LYS A 100 11.23 -13.12 10.41
C LYS A 100 11.24 -11.87 11.29
N GLU A 101 12.11 -10.92 10.95
CA GLU A 101 12.34 -9.69 11.72
C GLU A 101 12.91 -8.61 10.82
N LEU A 102 12.42 -7.39 10.97
CA LEU A 102 13.01 -6.20 10.35
C LEU A 102 14.03 -5.59 11.31
N ASN A 103 15.30 -5.93 11.12
CA ASN A 103 16.39 -5.35 11.88
C ASN A 103 17.14 -4.34 11.01
N GLY A 104 16.93 -3.05 11.28
CA GLY A 104 17.44 -1.93 10.50
C GLY A 104 18.86 -1.45 10.84
N GLN A 105 19.60 -2.15 11.68
CA GLN A 105 20.95 -1.71 12.09
C GLN A 105 21.91 -1.50 10.90
N TYR A 106 21.78 -2.29 9.86
CA TYR A 106 22.53 -2.15 8.60
C TYR A 106 21.58 -2.18 7.41
N VAL A 107 21.84 -1.36 6.39
CA VAL A 107 21.03 -1.28 5.17
C VAL A 107 20.79 -2.65 4.53
N SER A 108 21.83 -3.51 4.52
CA SER A 108 21.72 -4.88 3.96
C SER A 108 20.70 -5.77 4.69
N LYS A 109 20.36 -5.47 5.94
CA LYS A 109 19.32 -6.19 6.69
C LYS A 109 17.90 -5.83 6.24
N LEU A 110 17.75 -4.73 5.53
CA LEU A 110 16.50 -4.28 4.94
C LEU A 110 16.23 -4.86 3.53
N ASN A 111 17.18 -5.61 2.96
CA ASN A 111 17.06 -6.15 1.60
C ASN A 111 15.78 -6.97 1.34
N PRO A 112 15.27 -7.84 2.26
CA PRO A 112 13.99 -8.51 2.05
C PRO A 112 12.84 -7.52 1.93
N PHE A 113 12.84 -6.47 2.73
CA PHE A 113 11.85 -5.40 2.68
C PHE A 113 11.97 -4.55 1.41
N SER A 114 13.19 -4.23 0.99
CA SER A 114 13.43 -3.53 -0.28
C SER A 114 12.95 -4.36 -1.48
N THR A 115 13.18 -5.67 -1.46
CA THR A 115 12.69 -6.59 -2.50
C THR A 115 11.19 -6.52 -2.65
N ILE A 116 10.43 -6.63 -1.56
CA ILE A 116 8.96 -6.61 -1.66
C ILE A 116 8.42 -5.28 -2.15
N TRP A 117 9.08 -4.16 -1.83
CA TRP A 117 8.70 -2.85 -2.35
C TRP A 117 8.97 -2.70 -3.85
N CYS A 118 10.03 -3.33 -4.39
CA CYS A 118 10.22 -3.41 -5.84
C CYS A 118 9.09 -4.22 -6.53
N VAL A 119 8.64 -5.29 -5.89
CA VAL A 119 7.49 -6.08 -6.37
C VAL A 119 6.21 -5.23 -6.38
N ILE A 120 5.96 -4.47 -5.31
CA ILE A 120 4.80 -3.60 -5.15
C ILE A 120 4.82 -2.49 -6.20
N GLU A 121 5.96 -1.86 -6.44
CA GLU A 121 6.09 -0.81 -7.46
C GLU A 121 5.78 -1.34 -8.86
N ASN A 122 6.31 -2.53 -9.21
CA ASN A 122 5.96 -3.17 -10.47
C ASN A 122 4.46 -3.47 -10.60
N ILE A 123 3.78 -3.82 -9.50
CA ILE A 123 2.32 -4.00 -9.48
C ILE A 123 1.62 -2.68 -9.79
N PHE A 124 2.04 -1.56 -9.20
CA PHE A 124 1.44 -0.25 -9.44
C PHE A 124 1.63 0.20 -10.88
N LEU A 125 2.84 0.06 -11.41
CA LEU A 125 3.14 0.41 -12.80
C LEU A 125 2.34 -0.45 -13.79
N ALA A 126 2.27 -1.76 -13.54
CA ALA A 126 1.51 -2.67 -14.39
C ALA A 126 0.00 -2.41 -14.31
N ALA A 127 -0.55 -2.12 -13.14
CA ALA A 127 -1.96 -1.75 -12.99
C ALA A 127 -2.28 -0.49 -13.80
N THR A 128 -1.42 0.53 -13.72
CA THR A 128 -1.54 1.76 -14.52
C THR A 128 -1.49 1.46 -16.02
N ALA A 129 -0.59 0.57 -16.45
CA ALA A 129 -0.48 0.18 -17.87
C ALA A 129 -1.71 -0.59 -18.37
N GLU A 130 -2.42 -1.31 -17.50
CA GLU A 130 -3.70 -1.97 -17.79
C GLU A 130 -4.92 -1.01 -17.65
N GLY A 131 -4.69 0.27 -17.40
CA GLY A 131 -5.75 1.28 -17.22
C GLY A 131 -6.50 1.19 -15.88
N LEU A 132 -5.88 0.56 -14.88
CA LEU A 132 -6.43 0.45 -13.53
C LEU A 132 -5.74 1.42 -12.56
N GLY A 133 -6.46 1.79 -11.52
CA GLY A 133 -5.94 2.52 -10.37
C GLY A 133 -5.60 1.58 -9.21
N CYS A 134 -4.68 2.04 -8.37
CA CYS A 134 -4.34 1.38 -7.11
C CYS A 134 -4.57 2.32 -5.94
N SER A 135 -5.16 1.78 -4.88
CA SER A 135 -5.14 2.39 -3.55
C SER A 135 -4.31 1.53 -2.61
N MET A 136 -3.60 2.13 -1.66
CA MET A 136 -2.82 1.34 -0.71
C MET A 136 -3.06 1.77 0.73
N ARG A 137 -2.97 0.80 1.64
CA ARG A 137 -2.91 1.00 3.07
C ARG A 137 -1.74 0.23 3.66
N ILE A 138 -0.86 0.92 4.36
CA ILE A 138 0.15 0.28 5.20
C ILE A 138 -0.50 -0.06 6.53
N PRO A 139 -0.45 -1.33 6.99
CA PRO A 139 -1.04 -1.70 8.28
C PRO A 139 -0.37 -0.96 9.43
N LEU A 140 -1.18 -0.43 10.33
CA LEU A 140 -0.71 0.33 11.50
C LEU A 140 -0.56 -0.62 12.71
N ASN A 141 0.60 -0.59 13.37
CA ASN A 141 0.83 -1.26 14.65
C ASN A 141 0.21 -2.68 14.75
N GLU A 142 -0.79 -2.82 15.62
CA GLU A 142 -1.51 -4.08 15.88
C GLU A 142 -2.29 -4.61 14.68
N GLU A 143 -2.66 -3.75 13.73
CA GLU A 143 -3.40 -4.13 12.53
C GLU A 143 -2.67 -5.21 11.72
N HIS A 144 -1.34 -5.09 11.60
CA HIS A 144 -0.51 -6.07 10.93
C HIS A 144 -0.72 -7.47 11.53
N ASP A 145 -0.65 -7.60 12.85
CA ASP A 145 -0.74 -8.88 13.53
C ASP A 145 -2.18 -9.43 13.54
N ILE A 146 -3.17 -8.54 13.66
CA ILE A 146 -4.60 -8.90 13.58
C ILE A 146 -4.93 -9.47 12.20
N VAL A 147 -4.56 -8.77 11.12
CA VAL A 147 -4.84 -9.24 9.75
C VAL A 147 -4.05 -10.50 9.44
N LYS A 148 -2.80 -10.57 9.88
CA LYS A 148 -1.96 -11.75 9.73
C LYS A 148 -2.59 -12.98 10.38
N ALA A 149 -3.12 -12.84 11.59
CA ALA A 149 -3.81 -13.93 12.30
C ALA A 149 -5.11 -14.33 11.58
N LYS A 150 -5.95 -13.36 11.18
CA LYS A 150 -7.21 -13.60 10.48
C LYS A 150 -6.99 -14.34 9.15
N LEU A 151 -5.99 -13.96 8.38
CA LEU A 151 -5.67 -14.55 7.09
C LEU A 151 -4.74 -15.77 7.18
N LYS A 152 -4.41 -16.23 8.39
CA LYS A 152 -3.55 -17.39 8.66
C LYS A 152 -2.18 -17.29 7.98
N VAL A 153 -1.62 -16.09 7.91
CA VAL A 153 -0.28 -15.85 7.36
C VAL A 153 0.75 -16.49 8.30
N PRO A 154 1.69 -17.30 7.78
CA PRO A 154 2.69 -17.95 8.62
C PRO A 154 3.52 -16.95 9.45
N PRO A 155 3.96 -17.31 10.67
CA PRO A 155 4.73 -16.41 11.55
C PRO A 155 5.99 -15.80 10.90
N THR A 156 6.59 -16.53 9.97
CA THR A 156 7.82 -16.11 9.26
C THR A 156 7.57 -15.16 8.08
N TYR A 157 6.32 -14.79 7.83
CA TYR A 157 5.95 -13.84 6.77
C TYR A 157 5.42 -12.54 7.36
N MET A 158 5.63 -11.44 6.66
CA MET A 158 5.13 -10.11 6.98
C MET A 158 4.25 -9.57 5.87
N ILE A 159 3.35 -8.66 6.24
CA ILE A 159 2.46 -7.94 5.31
C ILE A 159 2.96 -6.50 5.23
N PRO A 160 3.51 -6.02 4.10
CA PRO A 160 3.97 -4.64 3.96
C PRO A 160 2.81 -3.67 3.70
N VAL A 161 1.79 -4.11 2.95
CA VAL A 161 0.74 -3.23 2.43
C VAL A 161 -0.49 -4.04 2.02
N PHE A 162 -1.66 -3.39 2.01
CA PHE A 162 -2.88 -3.83 1.35
C PHE A 162 -3.08 -2.98 0.10
N ILE A 163 -3.35 -3.58 -1.06
CA ILE A 163 -3.47 -2.90 -2.34
C ILE A 163 -4.86 -3.17 -2.92
N GLY A 164 -5.72 -2.15 -2.94
CA GLY A 164 -6.97 -2.19 -3.70
C GLY A 164 -6.68 -1.90 -5.16
N ILE A 165 -7.18 -2.74 -6.08
CA ILE A 165 -7.00 -2.59 -7.52
C ILE A 165 -8.35 -2.57 -8.20
N GLY A 166 -8.60 -1.56 -9.04
CA GLY A 166 -9.86 -1.38 -9.77
C GLY A 166 -9.80 -0.19 -10.72
N TYR A 167 -10.91 0.14 -11.37
CA TYR A 167 -10.98 1.35 -12.17
C TYR A 167 -11.12 2.57 -11.26
N ALA A 168 -10.26 3.57 -11.49
CA ALA A 168 -10.35 4.85 -10.80
C ALA A 168 -11.62 5.61 -11.20
N ASP A 169 -12.18 6.37 -10.27
CA ASP A 169 -13.25 7.32 -10.58
C ASP A 169 -12.62 8.58 -11.15
N PRO A 170 -12.94 8.98 -12.40
CA PRO A 170 -12.38 10.18 -12.98
C PRO A 170 -12.86 11.47 -12.30
N GLU A 171 -13.99 11.40 -11.57
CA GLU A 171 -14.56 12.53 -10.83
C GLU A 171 -14.00 12.65 -9.39
N GLU A 172 -13.17 11.68 -8.97
CA GLU A 172 -12.60 11.70 -7.62
C GLU A 172 -11.57 12.83 -7.49
N THR A 173 -11.54 13.44 -6.32
CA THR A 173 -10.63 14.55 -6.01
C THR A 173 -9.16 14.09 -6.03
N VAL A 174 -8.39 14.65 -6.95
CA VAL A 174 -6.94 14.49 -6.95
C VAL A 174 -6.32 15.54 -6.04
N LEU A 175 -5.72 15.11 -4.94
CA LEU A 175 -5.05 16.01 -4.01
C LEU A 175 -3.72 16.50 -4.58
N GLU A 176 -3.40 17.77 -4.28
CA GLU A 176 -2.10 18.34 -4.61
C GLU A 176 -0.96 17.54 -4.00
N GLN A 177 0.05 17.22 -4.80
CA GLN A 177 1.23 16.48 -4.39
C GLN A 177 2.42 17.41 -4.16
N ASN A 178 3.30 17.03 -3.23
CA ASN A 178 4.61 17.67 -3.13
C ASN A 178 5.44 17.28 -4.35
N MET A 179 5.71 18.26 -5.21
CA MET A 179 6.56 18.04 -6.38
C MET A 179 8.03 18.04 -5.98
N ALA A 180 8.75 17.03 -6.43
CA ALA A 180 10.21 17.00 -6.32
C ALA A 180 10.82 17.81 -7.47
N ASP A 181 11.82 18.63 -7.14
CA ASP A 181 12.62 19.35 -8.13
C ASP A 181 13.84 18.49 -8.48
N LEU A 182 13.78 17.85 -9.65
CA LEU A 182 14.82 16.92 -10.08
C LEU A 182 16.20 17.59 -10.12
N GLU A 183 16.28 18.83 -10.59
CA GLU A 183 17.59 19.52 -10.70
C GLU A 183 18.26 19.73 -9.34
N LYS A 184 17.45 19.93 -8.28
CA LYS A 184 17.98 20.01 -6.91
C LYS A 184 18.39 18.65 -6.31
N GLN A 185 17.96 17.56 -6.91
CA GLN A 185 18.28 16.21 -6.48
C GLN A 185 19.51 15.64 -7.17
N LEU A 186 19.99 16.30 -8.24
CA LEU A 186 21.12 15.81 -9.02
C LEU A 186 22.46 16.34 -8.46
N HIS A 187 23.34 15.41 -8.09
CA HIS A 187 24.67 15.69 -7.63
C HIS A 187 25.70 14.89 -8.43
N PHE A 188 26.58 15.57 -9.15
CA PHE A 188 27.59 14.93 -10.00
C PHE A 188 28.90 14.71 -9.23
N GLY A 189 29.31 13.45 -9.16
CA GLY A 189 30.57 13.03 -8.52
C GLY A 189 30.52 12.96 -7.00
N ARG A 190 29.90 13.92 -6.33
CA ARG A 190 29.75 13.98 -4.87
C ARG A 190 28.52 14.79 -4.48
N TRP A 191 28.03 14.55 -3.29
CA TRP A 191 26.95 15.37 -2.72
C TRP A 191 27.42 16.85 -2.62
N LYS A 192 26.56 17.79 -3.02
CA LYS A 192 26.77 19.24 -2.92
C LYS A 192 25.81 19.85 -1.92
#